data_2f12997e2384bb6816f1c001bb57b739
#
_entry.id   2f12997e2384bb6816f1c001bb57b739
#
_cell.length_a   1.000
_cell.length_b   1.000
_cell.length_c   1.000
_cell.angle_alpha   90.00
_cell.angle_beta   90.00
_cell.angle_gamma   90.00
#
_symmetry.space_group_name_H-M   'P 1'
#
loop_
_entity.id
_entity.type
_entity.pdbx_description
1 polymer ?
#
loop_
_entity_poly.entity_id
_entity_poly.type
_entity_poly.pdbx_seq_one_letter_code
_entity_poly.pdbx_strand_id
1 'polypeptide(L)'
;MKQLSDLLQLPLNSVPLFPPAADREVWQERMRLDSNTEFAAQVLRRAEQLLNRPIPALPASLFMEFVRHGNRRHYETPYFLRRQQLTQLILAECIEYKGRFLEKMIDYLWEISCEATWSLPAHIPHSGDPLPDQPFETVDLFCAQTGMTLSMSFDLLGSELQTWSNNLYKRLHRQLLQRVVEPVEIEPFPFSWSSGVNNWTPWCCANVLCTVRRVLAGQPERQLHLVKRLCSFIERFLSLYAEDGACSEGPGYWTVSPGILVWFLEQLCQLSPQAVSLYKQIPQLKKMAEFIADAHLSGDYYANFADSPPQVNVPFAFCYRWAERLGSQKLEDFALAGMHHFKPRGRFRNISPESPVNRVLAHLFWLPGKFRSPSISEDHTAYYPETQLLFISNRHFSFAAKAGHNAEHHNHNDVGQFILMRHDLPLIVDLGAPEYTRFTFSAQRYE
;
A
#
# COMPACT_ATOMS: atom_id res chain seq x y z
N MET A 1 -15.17 -18.56 13.71
CA MET A 1 -15.21 -17.30 12.95
C MET A 1 -15.83 -17.60 11.58
N LYS A 2 -16.80 -16.82 11.08
CA LYS A 2 -17.22 -16.97 9.69
C LYS A 2 -16.03 -16.64 8.79
N GLN A 3 -15.82 -17.46 7.75
CA GLN A 3 -14.74 -17.24 6.82
C GLN A 3 -15.04 -16.01 5.93
N LEU A 4 -14.01 -15.25 5.56
CA LEU A 4 -14.15 -14.11 4.62
C LEU A 4 -14.81 -14.58 3.32
N SER A 5 -14.48 -15.78 2.89
CA SER A 5 -14.99 -16.42 1.68
C SER A 5 -16.46 -16.81 1.72
N ASP A 6 -17.08 -16.99 2.91
CA ASP A 6 -18.49 -17.39 3.05
C ASP A 6 -19.48 -16.35 2.50
N LEU A 7 -19.04 -15.11 2.41
CA LEU A 7 -19.85 -13.98 1.89
C LEU A 7 -19.71 -13.79 0.37
N LEU A 8 -18.89 -14.61 -0.29
CA LEU A 8 -18.62 -14.51 -1.72
C LEU A 8 -19.44 -15.54 -2.50
N GLN A 9 -20.37 -15.07 -3.29
CA GLN A 9 -21.24 -15.87 -4.15
C GLN A 9 -21.32 -15.29 -5.55
N LEU A 10 -21.55 -16.13 -6.55
CA LEU A 10 -21.79 -15.67 -7.93
C LEU A 10 -23.21 -15.07 -8.06
N PRO A 11 -23.38 -14.05 -8.91
CA PRO A 11 -22.33 -13.38 -9.69
C PRO A 11 -21.53 -12.39 -8.83
N LEU A 12 -20.22 -12.27 -9.09
CA LEU A 12 -19.40 -11.23 -8.48
C LEU A 12 -19.57 -9.91 -9.24
N ASN A 13 -19.62 -8.80 -8.50
CA ASN A 13 -19.66 -7.46 -9.09
C ASN A 13 -18.23 -6.95 -9.35
N SER A 14 -17.77 -7.03 -10.59
CA SER A 14 -16.42 -6.58 -10.99
C SER A 14 -16.33 -5.11 -11.41
N VAL A 15 -17.32 -4.28 -11.09
CA VAL A 15 -17.29 -2.83 -11.35
C VAL A 15 -16.08 -2.19 -10.66
N PRO A 16 -15.43 -1.21 -11.28
CA PRO A 16 -14.31 -0.48 -10.66
C PRO A 16 -14.71 0.20 -9.36
N LEU A 17 -13.75 0.24 -8.39
CA LEU A 17 -13.96 0.90 -7.09
C LEU A 17 -13.98 2.43 -7.20
N PHE A 18 -13.35 2.98 -8.23
CA PHE A 18 -13.33 4.40 -8.54
C PHE A 18 -13.89 4.64 -9.94
N PRO A 19 -14.50 5.80 -10.20
CA PRO A 19 -15.11 6.11 -11.49
C PRO A 19 -14.07 6.16 -12.61
N PRO A 20 -14.40 5.67 -13.82
CA PRO A 20 -13.54 5.85 -14.98
C PRO A 20 -13.34 7.33 -15.28
N ALA A 21 -12.22 7.68 -15.91
CA ALA A 21 -11.89 9.07 -16.24
C ALA A 21 -12.93 9.74 -17.17
N ALA A 22 -13.62 8.93 -17.99
CA ALA A 22 -14.70 9.37 -18.85
C ALA A 22 -15.93 9.91 -18.09
N ASP A 23 -16.11 9.54 -16.83
CA ASP A 23 -17.15 10.09 -15.95
C ASP A 23 -16.79 11.49 -15.47
N ARG A 24 -16.83 12.45 -16.39
CA ARG A 24 -16.29 13.81 -16.19
C ARG A 24 -17.02 14.58 -15.10
N GLU A 25 -18.30 14.36 -14.92
CA GLU A 25 -19.08 15.06 -13.90
C GLU A 25 -18.55 14.74 -12.51
N VAL A 26 -18.36 13.46 -12.20
CA VAL A 26 -17.84 12.99 -10.91
C VAL A 26 -16.39 13.46 -10.69
N TRP A 27 -15.54 13.36 -11.69
CA TRP A 27 -14.16 13.85 -11.58
C TRP A 27 -14.09 15.34 -11.35
N GLN A 28 -14.86 16.15 -12.10
CA GLN A 28 -14.89 17.60 -11.95
C GLN A 28 -15.43 18.04 -10.60
N GLU A 29 -16.49 17.38 -10.10
CA GLU A 29 -17.02 17.63 -8.77
C GLU A 29 -15.93 17.40 -7.71
N ARG A 30 -15.23 16.26 -7.77
CA ARG A 30 -14.15 15.95 -6.83
C ARG A 30 -12.96 16.92 -6.91
N MET A 31 -12.58 17.35 -8.09
CA MET A 31 -11.46 18.31 -8.26
C MET A 31 -11.79 19.74 -7.79
N ARG A 32 -13.07 20.08 -7.67
CA ARG A 32 -13.51 21.38 -7.12
C ARG A 32 -13.51 21.44 -5.59
N LEU A 33 -13.35 20.30 -4.91
CA LEU A 33 -13.26 20.28 -3.46
C LEU A 33 -11.97 20.99 -3.01
N ASP A 34 -12.06 21.84 -1.99
CA ASP A 34 -10.91 22.58 -1.44
C ASP A 34 -9.74 21.67 -1.04
N SER A 35 -10.06 20.45 -0.59
CA SER A 35 -9.07 19.44 -0.25
C SER A 35 -8.26 18.94 -1.45
N ASN A 36 -8.81 19.00 -2.66
CA ASN A 36 -8.27 18.36 -3.85
C ASN A 36 -7.68 19.34 -4.86
N THR A 37 -8.13 20.60 -4.87
CA THR A 37 -7.78 21.59 -5.90
C THR A 37 -6.26 21.81 -6.01
N GLU A 38 -5.59 22.03 -4.87
CA GLU A 38 -4.13 22.25 -4.86
C GLU A 38 -3.36 20.99 -5.25
N PHE A 39 -3.81 19.83 -4.75
CA PHE A 39 -3.20 18.54 -5.06
C PHE A 39 -3.34 18.21 -6.56
N ALA A 40 -4.51 18.40 -7.16
CA ALA A 40 -4.73 18.22 -8.58
C ALA A 40 -3.81 19.13 -9.43
N ALA A 41 -3.67 20.39 -9.06
CA ALA A 41 -2.74 21.30 -9.72
C ALA A 41 -1.28 20.84 -9.58
N GLN A 42 -0.89 20.26 -8.46
CA GLN A 42 0.45 19.68 -8.28
C GLN A 42 0.67 18.46 -9.17
N VAL A 43 -0.33 17.55 -9.27
CA VAL A 43 -0.27 16.39 -10.17
C VAL A 43 -0.04 16.84 -11.61
N LEU A 44 -0.83 17.80 -12.10
CA LEU A 44 -0.72 18.31 -13.46
C LEU A 44 0.66 18.93 -13.74
N ARG A 45 1.14 19.82 -12.86
CA ARG A 45 2.48 20.45 -13.02
C ARG A 45 3.61 19.41 -13.08
N ARG A 46 3.55 18.37 -12.25
CA ARG A 46 4.57 17.30 -12.26
C ARG A 46 4.48 16.45 -13.52
N ALA A 47 3.28 16.09 -13.96
CA ALA A 47 3.07 15.31 -15.18
C ALA A 47 3.54 16.08 -16.42
N GLU A 48 3.32 17.40 -16.50
CA GLU A 48 3.86 18.27 -17.57
C GLU A 48 5.38 18.16 -17.70
N GLN A 49 6.08 18.12 -16.56
CA GLN A 49 7.55 17.97 -16.55
C GLN A 49 8.02 16.62 -17.09
N LEU A 50 7.16 15.60 -17.07
CA LEU A 50 7.49 14.24 -17.54
C LEU A 50 7.38 14.11 -19.06
N LEU A 51 6.60 14.96 -19.73
CA LEU A 51 6.34 14.83 -21.17
C LEU A 51 7.65 14.77 -21.99
N ASN A 52 8.64 15.58 -21.61
CA ASN A 52 9.93 15.68 -22.30
C ASN A 52 11.08 14.96 -21.56
N ARG A 53 10.81 14.24 -20.47
CA ARG A 53 11.85 13.49 -19.75
C ARG A 53 12.02 12.09 -20.32
N PRO A 54 13.27 11.59 -20.42
CA PRO A 54 13.50 10.19 -20.75
C PRO A 54 12.94 9.28 -19.67
N ILE A 55 12.48 8.09 -20.09
CA ILE A 55 12.06 7.05 -19.14
C ILE A 55 13.30 6.49 -18.46
N PRO A 56 13.32 6.31 -17.13
CA PRO A 56 14.46 5.73 -16.44
C PRO A 56 14.83 4.36 -17.01
N ALA A 57 16.09 4.14 -17.38
CA ALA A 57 16.57 2.87 -17.91
C ALA A 57 16.73 1.82 -16.79
N LEU A 58 16.44 0.55 -17.10
CA LEU A 58 16.64 -0.61 -16.23
C LEU A 58 17.52 -1.66 -16.91
N PRO A 59 18.82 -1.40 -17.09
CA PRO A 59 19.72 -2.35 -17.73
C PRO A 59 19.99 -3.54 -16.81
N ALA A 60 20.25 -4.71 -17.41
CA ALA A 60 20.58 -5.95 -16.72
C ALA A 60 21.79 -5.79 -15.76
N SER A 61 22.74 -4.90 -16.08
CA SER A 61 23.89 -4.62 -15.22
C SER A 61 23.50 -4.12 -13.83
N LEU A 62 22.47 -3.27 -13.72
CA LEU A 62 21.94 -2.81 -12.43
C LEU A 62 21.20 -3.92 -11.67
N PHE A 63 20.47 -4.77 -12.40
CA PHE A 63 19.79 -5.93 -11.79
C PHE A 63 20.79 -6.87 -11.12
N MET A 64 21.90 -7.16 -11.80
CA MET A 64 22.97 -8.05 -11.31
C MET A 64 23.71 -7.53 -10.07
N GLU A 65 23.68 -6.24 -9.78
CA GLU A 65 24.43 -5.65 -8.67
C GLU A 65 24.02 -6.20 -7.31
N PHE A 66 22.75 -6.58 -7.12
CA PHE A 66 22.31 -7.17 -5.87
C PHE A 66 23.08 -8.47 -5.56
N VAL A 67 23.12 -9.39 -6.50
CA VAL A 67 23.84 -10.68 -6.33
C VAL A 67 25.33 -10.47 -6.20
N ARG A 68 25.91 -9.57 -6.99
CA ARG A 68 27.36 -9.33 -7.04
C ARG A 68 27.88 -8.55 -5.83
N HIS A 69 27.14 -7.54 -5.39
CA HIS A 69 27.64 -6.54 -4.43
C HIS A 69 26.68 -6.28 -3.27
N GLY A 70 25.47 -6.87 -3.25
CA GLY A 70 24.42 -6.57 -2.27
C GLY A 70 23.76 -5.22 -2.47
N ASN A 71 24.01 -4.52 -3.58
CA ASN A 71 23.44 -3.21 -3.83
C ASN A 71 22.00 -3.34 -4.35
N ARG A 72 21.06 -2.77 -3.62
CA ARG A 72 19.63 -2.71 -3.99
C ARG A 72 19.28 -1.41 -4.69
N ARG A 73 19.83 -0.29 -4.22
CA ARG A 73 19.41 1.07 -4.57
C ARG A 73 19.57 1.41 -6.04
N HIS A 74 20.64 0.95 -6.67
CA HIS A 74 20.92 1.32 -8.06
C HIS A 74 19.85 0.80 -9.02
N TYR A 75 19.28 -0.38 -8.77
CA TYR A 75 18.15 -0.91 -9.55
C TYR A 75 16.81 -0.39 -9.04
N GLU A 76 16.60 -0.40 -7.73
CA GLU A 76 15.32 -0.04 -7.11
C GLU A 76 14.92 1.43 -7.39
N THR A 77 15.88 2.35 -7.37
CA THR A 77 15.60 3.78 -7.62
C THR A 77 14.96 4.02 -8.99
N PRO A 78 15.54 3.65 -10.14
CA PRO A 78 14.90 3.83 -11.44
C PRO A 78 13.66 2.95 -11.62
N TYR A 79 13.59 1.76 -10.98
CA TYR A 79 12.44 0.88 -11.00
C TYR A 79 11.20 1.55 -10.37
N PHE A 80 11.34 2.08 -9.16
CA PHE A 80 10.26 2.78 -8.49
C PHE A 80 9.89 4.08 -9.20
N LEU A 81 10.89 4.81 -9.69
CA LEU A 81 10.68 6.05 -10.41
C LEU A 81 9.80 5.85 -11.66
N ARG A 82 9.99 4.77 -12.43
CA ARG A 82 9.10 4.42 -13.56
C ARG A 82 7.64 4.32 -13.12
N ARG A 83 7.37 3.61 -12.04
CA ARG A 83 6.01 3.36 -11.54
C ARG A 83 5.36 4.60 -10.95
N GLN A 84 6.13 5.40 -10.24
CA GLN A 84 5.70 6.70 -9.72
C GLN A 84 5.35 7.67 -10.86
N GLN A 85 6.18 7.75 -11.88
CA GLN A 85 5.95 8.61 -13.05
C GLN A 85 4.75 8.13 -13.88
N LEU A 86 4.58 6.82 -14.06
CA LEU A 86 3.37 6.28 -14.68
C LEU A 86 2.12 6.68 -13.89
N THR A 87 2.15 6.55 -12.56
CA THR A 87 1.03 6.95 -11.69
C THR A 87 0.68 8.43 -11.88
N GLN A 88 1.67 9.31 -11.93
CA GLN A 88 1.45 10.75 -12.15
C GLN A 88 0.78 11.03 -13.51
N LEU A 89 1.19 10.33 -14.58
CA LEU A 89 0.60 10.47 -15.92
C LEU A 89 -0.83 9.95 -15.98
N ILE A 90 -1.12 8.78 -15.37
CA ILE A 90 -2.48 8.24 -15.25
C ILE A 90 -3.39 9.26 -14.55
N LEU A 91 -2.97 9.75 -13.39
CA LEU A 91 -3.76 10.70 -12.60
C LEU A 91 -3.96 12.02 -13.32
N ALA A 92 -2.93 12.54 -13.99
CA ALA A 92 -3.01 13.78 -14.74
C ALA A 92 -4.00 13.67 -15.90
N GLU A 93 -3.99 12.56 -16.65
CA GLU A 93 -4.96 12.31 -17.70
C GLU A 93 -6.38 12.18 -17.12
N CYS A 94 -6.57 11.47 -16.01
CA CYS A 94 -7.86 11.38 -15.33
C CYS A 94 -8.40 12.74 -14.89
N ILE A 95 -7.54 13.61 -14.35
CA ILE A 95 -7.90 14.95 -13.88
C ILE A 95 -8.27 15.85 -15.05
N GLU A 96 -7.41 15.96 -16.05
CA GLU A 96 -7.58 16.88 -17.17
C GLU A 96 -8.44 16.31 -18.29
N TYR A 97 -8.24 15.05 -18.66
CA TYR A 97 -8.94 14.29 -19.68
C TYR A 97 -8.94 14.98 -21.07
N LYS A 98 -7.75 15.37 -21.53
CA LYS A 98 -7.55 16.01 -22.84
C LYS A 98 -6.67 15.20 -23.80
N GLY A 99 -6.21 14.04 -23.39
CA GLY A 99 -5.38 13.15 -24.19
C GLY A 99 -3.90 13.52 -24.26
N ARG A 100 -3.48 14.64 -23.67
CA ARG A 100 -2.11 15.13 -23.83
C ARG A 100 -1.05 14.32 -23.04
N PHE A 101 -1.46 13.53 -22.08
CA PHE A 101 -0.57 12.66 -21.31
C PHE A 101 -0.58 11.21 -21.82
N LEU A 102 -1.53 10.84 -22.70
CA LEU A 102 -1.73 9.46 -23.15
C LEU A 102 -0.51 8.90 -23.86
N GLU A 103 0.10 9.64 -24.80
CA GLU A 103 1.27 9.16 -25.54
C GLU A 103 2.42 8.81 -24.58
N LYS A 104 2.75 9.71 -23.67
CA LYS A 104 3.80 9.47 -22.68
C LYS A 104 3.46 8.34 -21.72
N MET A 105 2.21 8.23 -21.29
CA MET A 105 1.73 7.13 -20.48
C MET A 105 1.88 5.78 -21.19
N ILE A 106 1.59 5.74 -22.49
CA ILE A 106 1.75 4.55 -23.33
C ILE A 106 3.21 4.11 -23.41
N ASP A 107 4.15 5.06 -23.54
CA ASP A 107 5.59 4.76 -23.49
C ASP A 107 5.96 4.04 -22.19
N TYR A 108 5.48 4.53 -21.03
CA TYR A 108 5.73 3.88 -19.74
C TYR A 108 5.08 2.50 -19.65
N LEU A 109 3.85 2.35 -20.12
CA LEU A 109 3.15 1.06 -20.15
C LEU A 109 3.88 0.04 -21.04
N TRP A 110 4.38 0.50 -22.18
CA TRP A 110 5.18 -0.31 -23.08
C TRP A 110 6.49 -0.77 -22.41
N GLU A 111 7.28 0.16 -21.89
CA GLU A 111 8.53 -0.13 -21.20
C GLU A 111 8.35 -1.11 -20.05
N ILE A 112 7.34 -0.91 -19.19
CA ILE A 112 7.04 -1.82 -18.06
C ILE A 112 6.61 -3.20 -18.59
N SER A 113 5.87 -3.26 -19.70
CA SER A 113 5.48 -4.54 -20.32
C SER A 113 6.66 -5.31 -20.93
N CYS A 114 7.77 -4.64 -21.21
CA CYS A 114 9.00 -5.22 -21.77
C CYS A 114 10.03 -5.58 -20.72
N GLU A 115 9.84 -5.24 -19.45
CA GLU A 115 10.75 -5.64 -18.37
C GLU A 115 10.85 -7.17 -18.27
N ALA A 116 12.04 -7.69 -18.01
CA ALA A 116 12.27 -9.12 -17.86
C ALA A 116 11.46 -9.72 -16.70
N THR A 117 11.36 -8.99 -15.59
CA THR A 117 10.55 -9.32 -14.42
C THR A 117 10.00 -8.04 -13.79
N TRP A 118 8.85 -8.17 -13.09
CA TRP A 118 8.31 -7.07 -12.26
C TRP A 118 8.74 -7.16 -10.80
N SER A 119 9.45 -8.22 -10.41
CA SER A 119 9.97 -8.40 -9.05
C SER A 119 11.35 -7.76 -8.89
N LEU A 120 11.66 -7.40 -7.65
CA LEU A 120 12.99 -6.85 -7.33
C LEU A 120 14.06 -7.95 -7.26
N PRO A 121 15.31 -7.63 -7.62
CA PRO A 121 16.42 -8.58 -7.52
C PRO A 121 16.55 -9.22 -6.13
N ALA A 122 16.31 -8.46 -5.07
CA ALA A 122 16.41 -8.95 -3.69
C ALA A 122 15.29 -9.91 -3.27
N HIS A 123 14.24 -10.06 -4.08
CA HIS A 123 13.03 -10.84 -3.74
C HIS A 123 12.89 -12.10 -4.60
N ILE A 124 13.79 -12.32 -5.54
CA ILE A 124 13.78 -13.49 -6.44
C ILE A 124 14.76 -14.53 -5.90
N PRO A 125 14.43 -15.84 -5.95
CA PRO A 125 15.42 -16.88 -5.70
C PRO A 125 16.57 -16.82 -6.70
N HIS A 126 17.80 -16.92 -6.23
CA HIS A 126 19.00 -16.92 -7.08
C HIS A 126 19.58 -18.31 -7.15
N SER A 127 19.79 -18.83 -8.37
CA SER A 127 20.37 -20.16 -8.65
C SER A 127 21.88 -20.10 -8.94
N GLY A 128 22.55 -18.99 -8.59
CA GLY A 128 23.96 -18.73 -8.90
C GLY A 128 24.15 -17.82 -10.11
N ASP A 129 23.21 -17.73 -11.03
CA ASP A 129 23.18 -16.68 -12.06
C ASP A 129 22.53 -15.41 -11.49
N PRO A 130 23.10 -14.21 -11.73
CA PRO A 130 22.55 -12.96 -11.23
C PRO A 130 21.33 -12.46 -12.01
N LEU A 131 20.97 -13.06 -13.13
CA LEU A 131 19.76 -12.75 -13.90
C LEU A 131 18.65 -13.75 -13.61
N PRO A 132 17.37 -13.34 -13.68
CA PRO A 132 16.26 -14.23 -13.41
C PRO A 132 16.04 -15.21 -14.56
N ASP A 133 15.90 -16.49 -14.24
CA ASP A 133 15.43 -17.55 -15.15
C ASP A 133 14.45 -18.43 -14.37
N GLN A 134 13.22 -17.95 -14.21
CA GLN A 134 12.18 -18.65 -13.48
C GLN A 134 11.12 -19.17 -14.45
N PRO A 135 10.55 -20.36 -14.19
CA PRO A 135 9.49 -20.93 -15.04
C PRO A 135 8.19 -20.12 -15.01
N PHE A 136 8.04 -19.25 -14.01
CA PHE A 136 6.93 -18.31 -13.84
C PHE A 136 7.41 -17.07 -13.11
N GLU A 137 6.67 -15.98 -13.22
CA GLU A 137 6.98 -14.73 -12.51
C GLU A 137 6.90 -14.92 -10.99
N THR A 138 7.87 -14.40 -10.25
CA THR A 138 7.79 -14.31 -8.79
C THR A 138 6.85 -13.17 -8.42
N VAL A 139 5.74 -13.48 -7.74
CA VAL A 139 4.83 -12.42 -7.26
C VAL A 139 5.31 -11.95 -5.90
N ASP A 140 6.23 -10.97 -5.92
CA ASP A 140 6.66 -10.25 -4.74
C ASP A 140 5.77 -9.04 -4.45
N LEU A 141 6.13 -8.22 -3.46
CA LEU A 141 5.42 -6.98 -3.09
C LEU A 141 5.20 -6.05 -4.30
N PHE A 142 6.20 -5.93 -5.17
CA PHE A 142 6.24 -4.91 -6.22
C PHE A 142 5.75 -5.44 -7.56
N CYS A 143 5.86 -6.74 -7.82
CA CYS A 143 5.11 -7.38 -8.88
C CYS A 143 3.61 -7.25 -8.64
N ALA A 144 3.13 -7.56 -7.44
CA ALA A 144 1.74 -7.38 -7.04
C ALA A 144 1.27 -5.91 -7.19
N GLN A 145 2.08 -4.96 -6.73
CA GLN A 145 1.78 -3.52 -6.85
C GLN A 145 1.80 -3.04 -8.31
N THR A 146 2.73 -3.52 -9.14
CA THR A 146 2.76 -3.22 -10.57
C THR A 146 1.48 -3.74 -11.23
N GLY A 147 1.08 -4.98 -10.93
CA GLY A 147 -0.18 -5.55 -11.38
C GLY A 147 -1.40 -4.70 -11.01
N MET A 148 -1.48 -4.24 -9.76
CA MET A 148 -2.52 -3.32 -9.30
C MET A 148 -2.51 -2.00 -10.09
N THR A 149 -1.36 -1.37 -10.28
CA THR A 149 -1.25 -0.08 -10.99
C THR A 149 -1.71 -0.21 -12.45
N LEU A 150 -1.29 -1.28 -13.15
CA LEU A 150 -1.72 -1.54 -14.52
C LEU A 150 -3.21 -1.88 -14.62
N SER A 151 -3.73 -2.65 -13.67
CA SER A 151 -5.16 -2.98 -13.60
C SER A 151 -6.02 -1.74 -13.37
N MET A 152 -5.56 -0.84 -12.49
CA MET A 152 -6.24 0.44 -12.26
C MET A 152 -6.15 1.38 -13.48
N SER A 153 -5.07 1.33 -14.27
CA SER A 153 -5.02 2.07 -15.53
C SER A 153 -6.12 1.63 -16.51
N PHE A 154 -6.46 0.34 -16.51
CA PHE A 154 -7.58 -0.19 -17.29
C PHE A 154 -8.94 0.23 -16.72
N ASP A 155 -9.10 0.24 -15.42
CA ASP A 155 -10.34 0.70 -14.77
C ASP A 155 -10.60 2.19 -15.05
N LEU A 156 -9.56 3.00 -15.08
CA LEU A 156 -9.65 4.45 -15.21
C LEU A 156 -9.68 4.94 -16.66
N LEU A 157 -8.86 4.34 -17.54
CA LEU A 157 -8.57 4.82 -18.90
C LEU A 157 -8.60 3.67 -19.94
N GLY A 158 -9.34 2.60 -19.67
CA GLY A 158 -9.31 1.40 -20.52
C GLY A 158 -9.81 1.64 -21.94
N SER A 159 -10.86 2.47 -22.11
CA SER A 159 -11.39 2.84 -23.43
C SER A 159 -10.41 3.68 -24.25
N GLU A 160 -9.74 4.61 -23.60
CA GLU A 160 -8.73 5.49 -24.19
C GLU A 160 -7.51 4.67 -24.62
N LEU A 161 -7.02 3.79 -23.74
CA LEU A 161 -5.91 2.88 -24.05
C LEU A 161 -6.23 1.94 -25.21
N GLN A 162 -7.45 1.37 -25.24
CA GLN A 162 -7.89 0.48 -26.30
C GLN A 162 -8.03 1.22 -27.62
N THR A 163 -8.55 2.45 -27.61
CA THR A 163 -8.69 3.31 -28.79
C THR A 163 -7.32 3.71 -29.34
N TRP A 164 -6.39 4.06 -28.46
CA TRP A 164 -5.04 4.44 -28.85
C TRP A 164 -4.24 3.26 -29.43
N SER A 165 -4.26 2.10 -28.74
CA SER A 165 -3.62 0.88 -29.22
C SER A 165 -4.25 -0.39 -28.63
N ASN A 166 -5.13 -1.03 -29.39
CA ASN A 166 -5.72 -2.30 -28.98
C ASN A 166 -4.66 -3.43 -28.82
N ASN A 167 -3.55 -3.37 -29.55
CA ASN A 167 -2.47 -4.34 -29.39
C ASN A 167 -1.72 -4.16 -28.07
N LEU A 168 -1.45 -2.93 -27.64
CA LEU A 168 -0.88 -2.65 -26.33
C LEU A 168 -1.84 -3.08 -25.20
N TYR A 169 -3.13 -2.75 -25.33
CA TYR A 169 -4.15 -3.18 -24.38
C TYR A 169 -4.17 -4.71 -24.20
N LYS A 170 -4.20 -5.47 -25.29
CA LYS A 170 -4.14 -6.94 -25.27
C LYS A 170 -2.83 -7.46 -24.69
N ARG A 171 -1.69 -6.81 -25.01
CA ARG A 171 -0.39 -7.16 -24.46
C ARG A 171 -0.37 -7.00 -22.94
N LEU A 172 -0.79 -5.85 -22.43
CA LEU A 172 -0.85 -5.58 -21.00
C LEU A 172 -1.78 -6.55 -20.26
N HIS A 173 -2.96 -6.84 -20.82
CA HIS A 173 -3.88 -7.84 -20.27
C HIS A 173 -3.21 -9.21 -20.16
N ARG A 174 -2.51 -9.65 -21.21
CA ARG A 174 -1.77 -10.93 -21.20
C ARG A 174 -0.63 -10.93 -20.18
N GLN A 175 0.11 -9.81 -20.05
CA GLN A 175 1.16 -9.69 -19.04
C GLN A 175 0.61 -9.76 -17.60
N LEU A 176 -0.52 -9.11 -17.33
CA LEU A 176 -1.20 -9.21 -16.03
C LEU A 176 -1.64 -10.64 -15.72
N LEU A 177 -2.17 -11.35 -16.73
CA LEU A 177 -2.57 -12.73 -16.60
C LEU A 177 -1.35 -13.61 -16.29
N GLN A 178 -0.30 -13.54 -17.11
CA GLN A 178 0.88 -14.40 -17.01
C GLN A 178 1.77 -14.11 -15.81
N ARG A 179 1.88 -12.84 -15.39
CA ARG A 179 2.81 -12.43 -14.33
C ARG A 179 2.19 -12.34 -12.94
N VAL A 180 0.88 -12.15 -12.85
CA VAL A 180 0.22 -11.98 -11.54
C VAL A 180 -0.83 -13.06 -11.28
N VAL A 181 -1.70 -13.35 -12.25
CA VAL A 181 -2.83 -14.26 -12.02
C VAL A 181 -2.40 -15.73 -12.06
N GLU A 182 -1.77 -16.17 -13.15
CA GLU A 182 -1.35 -17.57 -13.32
C GLU A 182 -0.37 -18.04 -12.24
N PRO A 183 0.64 -17.26 -11.80
CA PRO A 183 1.52 -17.69 -10.72
C PRO A 183 0.80 -17.90 -9.39
N VAL A 184 -0.29 -17.17 -9.14
CA VAL A 184 -1.10 -17.32 -7.92
C VAL A 184 -2.03 -18.54 -7.99
N GLU A 185 -2.20 -19.16 -9.15
CA GLU A 185 -2.95 -20.40 -9.35
C GLU A 185 -2.11 -21.68 -9.12
N ILE A 186 -0.78 -21.56 -9.11
CA ILE A 186 0.13 -22.72 -9.00
C ILE A 186 -0.11 -23.49 -7.69
N GLU A 187 -0.06 -24.82 -7.80
CA GLU A 187 -0.12 -25.74 -6.67
C GLU A 187 1.11 -26.70 -6.68
N PRO A 188 1.79 -26.89 -5.56
CA PRO A 188 1.62 -26.17 -4.29
C PRO A 188 1.96 -24.68 -4.44
N PHE A 189 1.35 -23.82 -3.63
CA PHE A 189 1.56 -22.36 -3.72
C PHE A 189 3.04 -22.00 -3.50
N PRO A 190 3.70 -21.32 -4.45
CA PRO A 190 5.16 -21.21 -4.44
C PRO A 190 5.70 -20.05 -3.59
N PHE A 191 4.84 -19.12 -3.15
CA PHE A 191 5.31 -17.90 -2.48
C PHE A 191 5.07 -17.94 -0.96
N SER A 192 6.09 -17.54 -0.20
CA SER A 192 6.07 -17.55 1.28
C SER A 192 5.02 -16.63 1.90
N TRP A 193 4.57 -15.61 1.18
CA TRP A 193 3.57 -14.68 1.71
C TRP A 193 2.16 -15.29 1.93
N SER A 194 1.90 -16.50 1.47
CA SER A 194 0.69 -17.25 1.85
C SER A 194 0.71 -17.74 3.31
N SER A 195 1.88 -17.70 3.97
CA SER A 195 2.05 -18.17 5.34
C SER A 195 1.28 -17.34 6.39
N GLY A 196 0.97 -16.09 6.10
CA GLY A 196 0.29 -15.18 7.01
C GLY A 196 1.17 -14.56 8.08
N VAL A 197 2.49 -14.78 8.06
CA VAL A 197 3.39 -14.48 9.18
C VAL A 197 3.88 -13.01 9.19
N ASN A 198 3.85 -12.32 8.05
CA ASN A 198 4.46 -10.99 7.90
C ASN A 198 3.63 -10.03 7.00
N ASN A 199 4.14 -8.82 6.86
CA ASN A 199 3.53 -7.74 6.07
C ASN A 199 3.30 -8.06 4.58
N TRP A 200 3.99 -9.05 4.00
CA TRP A 200 3.82 -9.43 2.60
C TRP A 200 2.44 -9.99 2.31
N THR A 201 1.86 -10.73 3.25
CA THR A 201 0.54 -11.36 3.06
C THR A 201 -0.55 -10.32 2.73
N PRO A 202 -0.86 -9.33 3.58
CA PRO A 202 -1.91 -8.36 3.27
C PRO A 202 -1.56 -7.49 2.07
N TRP A 203 -0.28 -7.13 1.89
CA TRP A 203 0.14 -6.33 0.74
C TRP A 203 -0.07 -7.07 -0.59
N CYS A 204 0.45 -8.29 -0.71
CA CYS A 204 0.30 -9.07 -1.94
C CYS A 204 -1.16 -9.40 -2.20
N CYS A 205 -1.91 -9.89 -1.20
CA CYS A 205 -3.32 -10.22 -1.36
C CYS A 205 -4.14 -9.02 -1.84
N ALA A 206 -3.96 -7.84 -1.25
CA ALA A 206 -4.71 -6.64 -1.60
C ALA A 206 -4.43 -6.15 -3.02
N ASN A 207 -3.18 -6.22 -3.47
CA ASN A 207 -2.78 -5.78 -4.79
C ASN A 207 -3.11 -6.83 -5.88
N VAL A 208 -2.89 -8.12 -5.61
CA VAL A 208 -3.28 -9.22 -6.49
C VAL A 208 -4.79 -9.26 -6.70
N LEU A 209 -5.59 -9.03 -5.64
CA LEU A 209 -7.05 -8.99 -5.74
C LEU A 209 -7.51 -7.95 -6.77
N CYS A 210 -6.88 -6.78 -6.83
CA CYS A 210 -7.18 -5.77 -7.83
C CYS A 210 -6.97 -6.29 -9.25
N THR A 211 -5.87 -7.02 -9.48
CA THR A 211 -5.58 -7.63 -10.77
C THR A 211 -6.57 -8.75 -11.12
N VAL A 212 -6.83 -9.65 -10.17
CA VAL A 212 -7.80 -10.75 -10.34
C VAL A 212 -9.18 -10.20 -10.68
N ARG A 213 -9.66 -9.18 -9.96
CA ARG A 213 -10.94 -8.52 -10.22
C ARG A 213 -11.02 -7.99 -11.65
N ARG A 214 -9.97 -7.34 -12.12
CA ARG A 214 -9.95 -6.69 -13.43
C ARG A 214 -9.76 -7.68 -14.59
N VAL A 215 -8.81 -8.59 -14.46
CA VAL A 215 -8.40 -9.49 -15.55
C VAL A 215 -9.40 -10.64 -15.74
N LEU A 216 -10.02 -11.11 -14.67
CA LEU A 216 -10.95 -12.23 -14.69
C LEU A 216 -12.43 -11.82 -14.64
N ALA A 217 -12.77 -10.56 -14.92
CA ALA A 217 -14.16 -10.09 -14.91
C ALA A 217 -15.10 -10.90 -15.84
N GLY A 218 -14.57 -11.44 -16.94
CA GLY A 218 -15.29 -12.33 -17.85
C GLY A 218 -15.20 -13.83 -17.53
N GLN A 219 -14.58 -14.23 -16.41
CA GLN A 219 -14.36 -15.60 -15.97
C GLN A 219 -14.79 -15.78 -14.50
N PRO A 220 -16.08 -15.69 -14.20
CA PRO A 220 -16.57 -15.51 -12.81
C PRO A 220 -16.21 -16.65 -11.88
N GLU A 221 -16.20 -17.90 -12.34
CA GLU A 221 -15.85 -19.06 -11.51
C GLU A 221 -14.36 -19.08 -11.16
N ARG A 222 -13.49 -18.82 -12.15
CA ARG A 222 -12.05 -18.69 -11.95
C ARG A 222 -11.73 -17.50 -11.03
N GLN A 223 -12.41 -16.38 -11.23
CA GLN A 223 -12.29 -15.21 -10.37
C GLN A 223 -12.68 -15.54 -8.92
N LEU A 224 -13.84 -16.17 -8.70
CA LEU A 224 -14.31 -16.55 -7.37
C LEU A 224 -13.33 -17.52 -6.69
N HIS A 225 -12.80 -18.50 -7.41
CA HIS A 225 -11.80 -19.43 -6.88
C HIS A 225 -10.57 -18.69 -6.32
N LEU A 226 -9.99 -17.78 -7.11
CA LEU A 226 -8.82 -17.02 -6.68
C LEU A 226 -9.13 -16.01 -5.56
N VAL A 227 -10.29 -15.35 -5.60
CA VAL A 227 -10.71 -14.47 -4.50
C VAL A 227 -10.82 -15.24 -3.20
N LYS A 228 -11.42 -16.42 -3.19
CA LYS A 228 -11.49 -17.30 -2.01
C LYS A 228 -10.11 -17.71 -1.52
N ARG A 229 -9.20 -18.04 -2.43
CA ARG A 229 -7.80 -18.34 -2.09
C ARG A 229 -7.11 -17.18 -1.39
N LEU A 230 -7.21 -15.97 -1.92
CA LEU A 230 -6.66 -14.77 -1.28
C LEU A 230 -7.31 -14.50 0.09
N CYS A 231 -8.61 -14.73 0.22
CA CYS A 231 -9.30 -14.66 1.51
C CYS A 231 -8.71 -15.63 2.53
N SER A 232 -8.41 -16.86 2.14
CA SER A 232 -7.82 -17.84 3.06
C SER A 232 -6.44 -17.43 3.58
N PHE A 233 -5.63 -16.73 2.76
CA PHE A 233 -4.34 -16.18 3.20
C PHE A 233 -4.53 -15.02 4.19
N ILE A 234 -5.50 -14.14 3.95
CA ILE A 234 -5.84 -13.07 4.90
C ILE A 234 -6.42 -13.63 6.21
N GLU A 235 -7.25 -14.66 6.15
CA GLU A 235 -7.76 -15.34 7.35
C GLU A 235 -6.63 -15.91 8.19
N ARG A 236 -5.65 -16.53 7.54
CA ARG A 236 -4.44 -17.02 8.22
C ARG A 236 -3.63 -15.86 8.83
N PHE A 237 -3.43 -14.77 8.09
CA PHE A 237 -2.77 -13.57 8.62
C PHE A 237 -3.50 -13.05 9.87
N LEU A 238 -4.81 -12.91 9.83
CA LEU A 238 -5.61 -12.45 10.96
C LEU A 238 -5.53 -13.41 12.16
N SER A 239 -5.44 -14.72 11.91
CA SER A 239 -5.33 -15.72 12.99
C SER A 239 -3.97 -15.74 13.69
N LEU A 240 -2.93 -15.25 13.03
CA LEU A 240 -1.56 -15.15 13.56
C LEU A 240 -1.21 -13.76 14.07
N TYR A 241 -2.04 -12.77 13.79
CA TYR A 241 -1.83 -11.40 14.24
C TYR A 241 -2.21 -11.25 15.72
N ALA A 242 -1.45 -10.45 16.45
CA ALA A 242 -1.68 -10.21 17.88
C ALA A 242 -3.14 -9.81 18.17
N GLU A 243 -3.75 -10.43 19.19
CA GLU A 243 -5.16 -10.18 19.56
C GLU A 243 -5.37 -8.77 20.08
N ASP A 244 -4.33 -8.14 20.64
CA ASP A 244 -4.34 -6.73 21.04
C ASP A 244 -4.36 -5.76 19.87
N GLY A 245 -4.02 -6.21 18.65
CA GLY A 245 -4.09 -5.45 17.41
C GLY A 245 -2.86 -4.59 17.13
N ALA A 246 -1.81 -4.65 17.95
CA ALA A 246 -0.59 -3.90 17.71
C ALA A 246 0.19 -4.47 16.50
N CYS A 247 0.90 -3.58 15.80
CA CYS A 247 1.86 -3.97 14.77
C CYS A 247 3.26 -4.10 15.40
N SER A 248 3.71 -5.33 15.64
CA SER A 248 5.03 -5.62 16.23
C SER A 248 6.19 -5.11 15.38
N GLU A 249 5.99 -5.01 14.06
CA GLU A 249 6.95 -4.49 13.09
C GLU A 249 7.04 -2.95 13.08
N GLY A 250 6.20 -2.28 13.89
CA GLY A 250 6.17 -0.82 14.05
C GLY A 250 5.22 -0.06 13.11
N PRO A 251 5.00 1.26 13.36
CA PRO A 251 4.05 2.10 12.63
C PRO A 251 4.32 2.21 11.13
N GLY A 252 5.58 2.17 10.71
CA GLY A 252 5.97 2.18 9.30
C GLY A 252 5.39 0.97 8.56
N TYR A 253 5.57 -0.21 9.12
CA TYR A 253 5.04 -1.45 8.56
C TYR A 253 3.54 -1.59 8.72
N TRP A 254 2.93 -0.93 9.70
CA TRP A 254 1.48 -0.84 9.79
C TRP A 254 0.86 -0.35 8.46
N THR A 255 1.48 0.62 7.80
CA THR A 255 0.94 1.22 6.57
C THR A 255 0.89 0.25 5.38
N VAL A 256 1.66 -0.83 5.41
CA VAL A 256 1.78 -1.84 4.35
C VAL A 256 1.30 -3.23 4.79
N SER A 257 0.98 -3.39 6.06
CA SER A 257 0.47 -4.62 6.65
C SER A 257 -0.99 -4.44 7.08
N PRO A 258 -1.37 -4.19 8.36
CA PRO A 258 -2.78 -4.06 8.68
C PRO A 258 -3.45 -2.85 8.01
N GLY A 259 -2.73 -1.76 7.80
CA GLY A 259 -3.27 -0.55 7.18
C GLY A 259 -3.78 -0.75 5.74
N ILE A 260 -3.22 -1.71 4.99
CA ILE A 260 -3.68 -2.01 3.62
C ILE A 260 -4.89 -2.93 3.58
N LEU A 261 -5.29 -3.56 4.69
CA LEU A 261 -6.47 -4.43 4.71
C LEU A 261 -7.75 -3.71 4.32
N VAL A 262 -7.86 -2.40 4.59
CA VAL A 262 -9.02 -1.62 4.10
C VAL A 262 -9.11 -1.68 2.58
N TRP A 263 -7.99 -1.61 1.87
CA TRP A 263 -7.96 -1.74 0.41
C TRP A 263 -8.43 -3.13 -0.05
N PHE A 264 -8.03 -4.18 0.65
CA PHE A 264 -8.51 -5.54 0.38
C PHE A 264 -10.01 -5.66 0.65
N LEU A 265 -10.48 -5.23 1.82
CA LEU A 265 -11.87 -5.33 2.24
C LEU A 265 -12.82 -4.48 1.38
N GLU A 266 -12.43 -3.27 0.98
CA GLU A 266 -13.25 -2.44 0.08
C GLU A 266 -13.42 -3.09 -1.30
N GLN A 267 -12.40 -3.77 -1.81
CA GLN A 267 -12.52 -4.56 -3.04
C GLN A 267 -13.45 -5.77 -2.84
N LEU A 268 -13.41 -6.45 -1.69
CA LEU A 268 -14.39 -7.49 -1.38
C LEU A 268 -15.81 -6.94 -1.28
N CYS A 269 -16.00 -5.78 -0.67
CA CYS A 269 -17.30 -5.09 -0.60
C CYS A 269 -17.81 -4.72 -2.00
N GLN A 270 -16.92 -4.40 -2.93
CA GLN A 270 -17.29 -4.14 -4.33
C GLN A 270 -17.71 -5.42 -5.05
N LEU A 271 -16.97 -6.51 -4.85
CA LEU A 271 -17.30 -7.83 -5.43
C LEU A 271 -18.58 -8.41 -4.86
N SER A 272 -18.81 -8.23 -3.56
CA SER A 272 -19.98 -8.71 -2.82
C SER A 272 -20.39 -7.68 -1.75
N PRO A 273 -21.50 -6.96 -1.91
CA PRO A 273 -21.93 -5.93 -0.95
C PRO A 273 -22.12 -6.45 0.48
N GLN A 274 -22.41 -7.75 0.64
CA GLN A 274 -22.53 -8.39 1.96
C GLN A 274 -21.21 -8.41 2.74
N ALA A 275 -20.07 -8.31 2.06
CA ALA A 275 -18.76 -8.28 2.69
C ALA A 275 -18.56 -7.06 3.61
N VAL A 276 -19.39 -6.02 3.51
CA VAL A 276 -19.38 -4.89 4.46
C VAL A 276 -19.60 -5.35 5.91
N SER A 277 -20.29 -6.46 6.10
CA SER A 277 -20.53 -7.03 7.44
C SER A 277 -19.25 -7.52 8.13
N LEU A 278 -18.18 -7.81 7.38
CA LEU A 278 -16.88 -8.25 7.91
C LEU A 278 -16.29 -7.26 8.91
N TYR A 279 -16.47 -5.96 8.66
CA TYR A 279 -15.98 -4.91 9.56
C TYR A 279 -16.55 -5.02 10.98
N LYS A 280 -17.77 -5.54 11.13
CA LYS A 280 -18.41 -5.76 12.44
C LYS A 280 -18.17 -7.17 12.96
N GLN A 281 -17.99 -8.17 12.08
CA GLN A 281 -17.83 -9.57 12.45
C GLN A 281 -16.44 -9.91 12.94
N ILE A 282 -15.43 -9.08 12.63
CA ILE A 282 -14.03 -9.29 13.01
C ILE A 282 -13.58 -8.13 13.92
N PRO A 283 -13.80 -8.24 15.27
CA PRO A 283 -13.50 -7.14 16.20
C PRO A 283 -12.02 -6.76 16.23
N GLN A 284 -11.12 -7.67 15.91
CA GLN A 284 -9.68 -7.43 15.82
C GLN A 284 -9.33 -6.32 14.82
N LEU A 285 -10.10 -6.19 13.71
CA LEU A 285 -9.87 -5.14 12.71
C LEU A 285 -9.89 -3.72 13.31
N LYS A 286 -10.76 -3.48 14.30
CA LYS A 286 -10.80 -2.17 14.96
C LYS A 286 -9.54 -1.88 15.74
N LYS A 287 -9.06 -2.85 16.53
CA LYS A 287 -7.82 -2.73 17.30
C LYS A 287 -6.62 -2.50 16.37
N MET A 288 -6.51 -3.30 15.31
CA MET A 288 -5.45 -3.17 14.29
C MET A 288 -5.48 -1.80 13.62
N ALA A 289 -6.67 -1.28 13.29
CA ALA A 289 -6.82 0.02 12.65
C ALA A 289 -6.47 1.18 13.59
N GLU A 290 -6.85 1.11 14.87
CA GLU A 290 -6.60 2.17 15.86
C GLU A 290 -5.15 2.26 16.34
N PHE A 291 -4.35 1.20 16.18
CA PHE A 291 -2.94 1.16 16.60
C PHE A 291 -2.12 2.34 16.09
N ILE A 292 -2.30 2.74 14.82
CA ILE A 292 -1.52 3.84 14.23
C ILE A 292 -1.77 5.19 14.94
N ALA A 293 -2.99 5.39 15.45
CA ALA A 293 -3.33 6.58 16.22
C ALA A 293 -2.67 6.57 17.61
N ASP A 294 -2.54 5.40 18.25
CA ASP A 294 -1.86 5.23 19.53
C ASP A 294 -0.35 5.37 19.40
N ALA A 295 0.22 4.86 18.31
CA ALA A 295 1.65 4.93 18.05
C ALA A 295 2.12 6.32 17.58
N HIS A 296 1.21 7.27 17.35
CA HIS A 296 1.52 8.67 17.03
C HIS A 296 1.93 9.40 18.31
N LEU A 297 3.11 10.02 18.32
CA LEU A 297 3.67 10.72 19.47
C LEU A 297 3.38 12.22 19.41
N SER A 298 3.83 12.89 18.36
CA SER A 298 3.61 14.32 18.17
C SER A 298 4.01 14.76 16.75
N GLY A 299 3.30 15.71 16.16
CA GLY A 299 3.63 16.25 14.84
C GLY A 299 3.75 15.17 13.75
N ASP A 300 4.95 15.00 13.20
CA ASP A 300 5.26 13.98 12.20
C ASP A 300 5.84 12.69 12.82
N TYR A 301 6.01 12.63 14.14
CA TYR A 301 6.73 11.58 14.84
C TYR A 301 5.82 10.46 15.34
N TYR A 302 6.29 9.25 15.16
CA TYR A 302 5.68 8.00 15.62
C TYR A 302 6.70 7.21 16.45
N ALA A 303 6.22 6.30 17.26
CA ALA A 303 7.10 5.39 18.01
C ALA A 303 7.82 4.45 17.01
N ASN A 304 9.09 4.74 16.72
CA ASN A 304 9.87 4.08 15.67
C ASN A 304 10.53 2.79 16.16
N PHE A 305 9.81 1.97 16.94
CA PHE A 305 10.26 0.64 17.31
C PHE A 305 10.39 -0.28 16.08
N ALA A 306 11.25 -1.28 16.20
CA ALA A 306 11.60 -2.20 15.12
C ALA A 306 12.16 -1.44 13.88
N ASP A 307 11.95 -1.95 12.69
CA ASP A 307 12.43 -1.29 11.46
C ASP A 307 11.55 -0.10 11.00
N SER A 308 10.82 0.53 11.93
CA SER A 308 9.98 1.69 11.61
C SER A 308 10.78 2.99 11.59
N PRO A 309 10.61 3.86 10.58
CA PRO A 309 11.18 5.20 10.64
C PRO A 309 10.43 6.08 11.65
N PRO A 310 11.07 7.11 12.22
CA PRO A 310 10.42 8.02 13.17
C PRO A 310 9.33 8.89 12.52
N GLN A 311 9.39 9.13 11.22
CA GLN A 311 8.39 9.85 10.45
C GLN A 311 7.74 8.90 9.44
N VAL A 312 6.44 8.70 9.57
CA VAL A 312 5.67 7.73 8.79
C VAL A 312 4.71 8.43 7.84
N ASN A 313 4.70 8.02 6.57
CA ASN A 313 3.73 8.48 5.59
C ASN A 313 2.42 7.70 5.74
N VAL A 314 1.59 8.10 6.70
CA VAL A 314 0.31 7.45 6.96
C VAL A 314 -0.71 7.79 5.87
N PRO A 315 -1.37 6.79 5.25
CA PRO A 315 -2.41 7.04 4.26
C PRO A 315 -3.73 7.44 4.95
N PHE A 316 -3.89 8.71 5.34
CA PHE A 316 -5.03 9.17 6.13
C PHE A 316 -6.40 8.91 5.47
N ALA A 317 -6.45 8.85 4.14
CA ALA A 317 -7.69 8.45 3.45
C ALA A 317 -8.06 6.98 3.74
N PHE A 318 -7.08 6.09 3.91
CA PHE A 318 -7.32 4.72 4.36
C PHE A 318 -7.77 4.70 5.82
N CYS A 319 -7.12 5.48 6.69
CA CYS A 319 -7.54 5.62 8.08
C CYS A 319 -8.98 6.15 8.19
N TYR A 320 -9.33 7.16 7.40
CA TYR A 320 -10.67 7.73 7.36
C TYR A 320 -11.71 6.67 6.92
N ARG A 321 -11.42 5.91 5.85
CA ARG A 321 -12.30 4.82 5.39
C ARG A 321 -12.44 3.70 6.42
N TRP A 322 -11.35 3.32 7.08
CA TRP A 322 -11.37 2.40 8.22
C TRP A 322 -12.31 2.91 9.32
N ALA A 323 -12.16 4.18 9.69
CA ALA A 323 -12.96 4.82 10.73
C ALA A 323 -14.46 4.78 10.43
N GLU A 324 -14.83 5.14 9.18
CA GLU A 324 -16.24 5.06 8.72
C GLU A 324 -16.80 3.63 8.82
N ARG A 325 -16.05 2.64 8.36
CA ARG A 325 -16.48 1.24 8.34
C ARG A 325 -16.59 0.62 9.74
N LEU A 326 -15.68 0.99 10.64
CA LEU A 326 -15.59 0.45 11.99
C LEU A 326 -16.37 1.29 13.03
N GLY A 327 -16.85 2.47 12.69
CA GLY A 327 -17.44 3.41 13.62
C GLY A 327 -16.44 3.89 14.68
N SER A 328 -15.17 4.13 14.27
CA SER A 328 -14.11 4.55 15.17
C SER A 328 -13.91 6.06 15.14
N GLN A 329 -14.46 6.77 16.14
CA GLN A 329 -14.28 8.21 16.31
C GLN A 329 -12.79 8.57 16.51
N LYS A 330 -12.04 7.77 17.28
CA LYS A 330 -10.62 7.93 17.52
C LYS A 330 -9.81 7.96 16.22
N LEU A 331 -10.04 6.97 15.35
CA LEU A 331 -9.31 6.86 14.09
C LEU A 331 -9.74 7.95 13.09
N GLU A 332 -11.02 8.36 13.11
CA GLU A 332 -11.50 9.48 12.31
C GLU A 332 -10.85 10.79 12.73
N ASP A 333 -10.82 11.08 14.04
CA ASP A 333 -10.17 12.28 14.57
C ASP A 333 -8.67 12.30 14.26
N PHE A 334 -8.00 11.16 14.38
CA PHE A 334 -6.60 11.02 13.99
C PHE A 334 -6.38 11.33 12.51
N ALA A 335 -7.20 10.76 11.61
CA ALA A 335 -7.09 11.01 10.18
C ALA A 335 -7.32 12.48 9.83
N LEU A 336 -8.34 13.11 10.42
CA LEU A 336 -8.65 14.53 10.22
C LEU A 336 -7.56 15.43 10.78
N ALA A 337 -7.00 15.13 11.95
CA ALA A 337 -5.88 15.87 12.54
C ALA A 337 -4.64 15.85 11.64
N GLY A 338 -4.30 14.68 11.11
CA GLY A 338 -3.20 14.56 10.16
C GLY A 338 -3.42 15.40 8.91
N MET A 339 -4.64 15.41 8.35
CA MET A 339 -4.98 16.24 7.21
C MET A 339 -4.88 17.74 7.51
N HIS A 340 -5.33 18.18 8.70
CA HIS A 340 -5.22 19.57 9.14
C HIS A 340 -3.76 20.00 9.38
N HIS A 341 -2.95 19.14 9.98
CA HIS A 341 -1.55 19.40 10.29
C HIS A 341 -0.71 19.67 9.03
N PHE A 342 -0.95 18.93 7.94
CA PHE A 342 -0.17 19.05 6.72
C PHE A 342 -0.65 20.14 5.76
N LYS A 343 -1.92 20.55 5.84
CA LYS A 343 -2.52 21.55 4.95
C LYS A 343 -1.82 22.93 4.98
N PRO A 344 -1.51 23.53 6.15
CA PRO A 344 -0.92 24.89 6.20
C PRO A 344 0.54 24.96 5.71
N ARG A 345 1.24 23.84 5.63
CA ARG A 345 2.67 23.78 5.29
C ARG A 345 2.93 23.58 3.81
N GLY A 346 1.86 23.54 2.97
CA GLY A 346 1.98 23.23 1.54
C GLY A 346 2.63 21.88 1.27
N ARG A 347 2.71 21.03 2.30
CA ARG A 347 3.31 19.70 2.26
C ARG A 347 2.21 18.69 2.48
N PHE A 348 1.69 18.11 1.42
CA PHE A 348 0.93 16.87 1.51
C PHE A 348 1.90 15.73 1.84
N ARG A 349 2.51 15.74 3.06
CA ARG A 349 3.51 14.72 3.43
C ARG A 349 2.92 13.31 3.49
N ASN A 350 1.63 13.20 3.73
CA ASN A 350 0.88 11.96 3.81
C ASN A 350 0.47 11.39 2.44
N ILE A 351 0.44 12.25 1.41
CA ILE A 351 0.14 11.88 0.03
C ILE A 351 0.96 12.72 -0.93
N SER A 352 1.47 12.09 -1.96
CA SER A 352 2.25 12.72 -3.03
C SER A 352 1.69 12.22 -4.36
N PRO A 353 1.80 12.99 -5.45
CA PRO A 353 1.54 12.49 -6.79
C PRO A 353 2.35 11.23 -7.15
N GLU A 354 3.41 10.94 -6.40
CA GLU A 354 4.27 9.76 -6.54
C GLU A 354 3.80 8.56 -5.71
N SER A 355 2.80 8.76 -4.84
CA SER A 355 2.23 7.67 -4.04
C SER A 355 1.54 6.64 -4.92
N PRO A 356 1.39 5.38 -4.47
CA PRO A 356 0.64 4.37 -5.21
C PRO A 356 -0.74 4.87 -5.64
N VAL A 357 -1.16 4.54 -6.86
CA VAL A 357 -2.39 5.07 -7.49
C VAL A 357 -3.64 4.86 -6.64
N ASN A 358 -3.77 3.72 -5.98
CA ASN A 358 -4.90 3.42 -5.10
C ASN A 358 -4.96 4.37 -3.88
N ARG A 359 -3.81 4.76 -3.32
CA ARG A 359 -3.75 5.72 -2.21
C ARG A 359 -4.13 7.13 -2.65
N VAL A 360 -3.70 7.52 -3.84
CA VAL A 360 -4.08 8.83 -4.41
C VAL A 360 -5.57 8.88 -4.72
N LEU A 361 -6.12 7.84 -5.34
CA LEU A 361 -7.56 7.79 -5.62
C LEU A 361 -8.39 7.74 -4.34
N ALA A 362 -7.95 7.00 -3.32
CA ALA A 362 -8.59 7.05 -2.00
C ALA A 362 -8.59 8.46 -1.41
N HIS A 363 -7.48 9.20 -1.53
CA HIS A 363 -7.42 10.60 -1.09
C HIS A 363 -8.45 11.48 -1.84
N LEU A 364 -8.53 11.33 -3.16
CA LEU A 364 -9.44 12.12 -3.98
C LEU A 364 -10.93 11.78 -3.76
N PHE A 365 -11.26 10.51 -3.51
CA PHE A 365 -12.64 10.02 -3.54
C PHE A 365 -13.21 9.59 -2.19
N TRP A 366 -12.37 9.16 -1.23
CA TRP A 366 -12.86 8.68 0.07
C TRP A 366 -12.90 9.75 1.14
N LEU A 367 -12.11 10.83 1.00
CA LEU A 367 -12.16 11.92 1.95
C LEU A 367 -13.42 12.79 1.75
N PRO A 368 -13.97 13.34 2.84
CA PRO A 368 -15.12 14.25 2.75
C PRO A 368 -14.74 15.58 2.10
N GLY A 369 -15.70 16.23 1.44
CA GLY A 369 -15.46 17.55 0.82
C GLY A 369 -15.19 18.67 1.82
N LYS A 370 -15.67 18.52 3.06
CA LYS A 370 -15.40 19.44 4.18
C LYS A 370 -14.96 18.63 5.39
N PHE A 371 -13.89 19.04 6.01
CA PHE A 371 -13.38 18.45 7.24
C PHE A 371 -14.00 19.14 8.46
N ARG A 372 -14.56 18.35 9.38
CA ARG A 372 -14.86 18.83 10.73
C ARG A 372 -13.55 19.00 11.52
N SER A 373 -13.55 19.82 12.54
CA SER A 373 -12.42 19.89 13.47
C SER A 373 -12.29 18.56 14.23
N PRO A 374 -11.08 17.99 14.34
CA PRO A 374 -10.85 16.78 15.13
C PRO A 374 -11.02 17.10 16.63
N SER A 375 -11.53 16.12 17.39
CA SER A 375 -11.59 16.17 18.84
C SER A 375 -10.48 15.27 19.40
N ILE A 376 -9.31 15.83 19.64
CA ILE A 376 -8.18 15.07 20.16
C ILE A 376 -8.12 15.30 21.67
N SER A 377 -8.12 14.18 22.44
CA SER A 377 -7.82 14.24 23.88
C SER A 377 -6.34 14.57 24.09
N GLU A 378 -6.06 15.51 24.99
CA GLU A 378 -4.68 15.80 25.40
C GLU A 378 -4.08 14.66 26.20
N ASP A 379 -4.91 13.97 27.02
CA ASP A 379 -4.48 12.83 27.82
C ASP A 379 -4.90 11.52 27.15
N HIS A 380 -3.92 10.67 26.88
CA HIS A 380 -4.12 9.39 26.24
C HIS A 380 -3.19 8.33 26.84
N THR A 381 -3.70 7.13 27.05
CA THR A 381 -2.92 5.95 27.45
C THR A 381 -3.44 4.74 26.69
N ALA A 382 -2.54 4.02 26.01
CA ALA A 382 -2.83 2.74 25.37
C ALA A 382 -1.77 1.71 25.77
N TYR A 383 -2.22 0.54 26.19
CA TYR A 383 -1.37 -0.60 26.54
C TYR A 383 -1.77 -1.83 25.73
N TYR A 384 -0.79 -2.44 25.11
CA TYR A 384 -0.90 -3.64 24.28
C TYR A 384 -0.20 -4.79 25.00
N PRO A 385 -0.94 -5.64 25.74
CA PRO A 385 -0.34 -6.62 26.66
C PRO A 385 0.36 -7.78 25.96
N GLU A 386 -0.09 -8.19 24.76
CA GLU A 386 0.50 -9.27 24.01
C GLU A 386 1.82 -8.85 23.36
N THR A 387 1.84 -7.68 22.72
CA THR A 387 3.03 -7.11 22.10
C THR A 387 3.91 -6.31 23.06
N GLN A 388 3.45 -6.12 24.30
CA GLN A 388 4.13 -5.39 25.38
C GLN A 388 4.54 -3.95 25.00
N LEU A 389 3.61 -3.24 24.34
CA LEU A 389 3.77 -1.84 23.96
C LEU A 389 2.94 -0.95 24.87
N LEU A 390 3.50 0.19 25.24
CA LEU A 390 2.84 1.23 26.04
C LEU A 390 3.01 2.58 25.37
N PHE A 391 1.90 3.30 25.19
CA PHE A 391 1.88 4.67 24.70
C PHE A 391 1.16 5.56 25.73
N ILE A 392 1.77 6.68 26.10
CA ILE A 392 1.19 7.67 27.00
C ILE A 392 1.44 9.05 26.41
N SER A 393 0.40 9.87 26.32
CA SER A 393 0.55 11.27 25.95
C SER A 393 -0.29 12.17 26.85
N ASN A 394 0.19 13.37 27.06
CA ASN A 394 -0.53 14.47 27.70
C ASN A 394 -0.10 15.80 27.05
N ARG A 395 -0.65 16.92 27.54
CA ARG A 395 -0.33 18.25 27.00
C ARG A 395 1.17 18.62 27.00
N HIS A 396 2.03 17.92 27.73
CA HIS A 396 3.45 18.25 27.89
C HIS A 396 4.38 17.22 27.24
N PHE A 397 4.03 15.93 27.36
CA PHE A 397 4.92 14.83 27.00
C PHE A 397 4.18 13.75 26.20
N SER A 398 4.91 13.13 25.31
CA SER A 398 4.53 11.84 24.73
C SER A 398 5.61 10.82 25.04
N PHE A 399 5.19 9.64 25.47
CA PHE A 399 6.05 8.55 25.88
C PHE A 399 5.61 7.27 25.18
N ALA A 400 6.58 6.49 24.70
CA ALA A 400 6.35 5.14 24.20
C ALA A 400 7.40 4.21 24.79
N ALA A 401 6.99 2.99 25.14
CA ALA A 401 7.90 1.95 25.60
C ALA A 401 7.54 0.60 24.96
N LYS A 402 8.58 -0.21 24.69
CA LYS A 402 8.45 -1.58 24.19
C LYS A 402 9.28 -2.49 25.07
N ALA A 403 8.65 -3.52 25.65
CA ALA A 403 9.35 -4.64 26.27
C ALA A 403 9.63 -5.72 25.21
N GLY A 404 8.63 -6.47 24.75
CA GLY A 404 8.78 -7.43 23.67
C GLY A 404 9.81 -8.54 23.90
N HIS A 405 10.27 -9.13 22.81
CA HIS A 405 11.32 -10.15 22.82
C HIS A 405 12.09 -10.19 21.47
N ASN A 406 13.30 -10.80 21.48
CA ASN A 406 14.19 -10.79 20.31
C ASN A 406 13.76 -11.72 19.14
N ALA A 407 12.65 -12.44 19.27
CA ALA A 407 12.13 -13.32 18.21
C ALA A 407 10.98 -12.70 17.38
N GLU A 408 10.76 -11.39 17.50
CA GLU A 408 9.78 -10.67 16.66
C GLU A 408 10.35 -10.39 15.27
N HIS A 409 9.46 -10.28 14.30
CA HIS A 409 9.85 -9.84 12.94
C HIS A 409 10.30 -8.38 12.95
N HIS A 410 11.33 -8.08 12.18
CA HIS A 410 11.91 -6.73 12.07
C HIS A 410 12.38 -6.13 13.41
N ASN A 411 12.57 -6.94 14.46
CA ASN A 411 13.04 -6.44 15.76
C ASN A 411 14.53 -6.07 15.73
N HIS A 412 14.94 -5.30 16.75
CA HIS A 412 16.32 -5.06 17.12
C HIS A 412 16.61 -5.77 18.45
N ASN A 413 17.90 -5.99 18.79
CA ASN A 413 18.30 -6.60 20.08
C ASN A 413 18.32 -5.55 21.20
N ASP A 414 17.22 -4.82 21.38
CA ASP A 414 17.09 -3.65 22.25
C ASP A 414 15.79 -3.72 23.08
N VAL A 415 15.52 -4.88 23.65
CA VAL A 415 14.36 -5.11 24.51
C VAL A 415 14.34 -4.15 25.70
N GLY A 416 13.19 -3.52 25.97
CA GLY A 416 13.01 -2.56 27.06
C GLY A 416 13.33 -1.11 26.68
N GLN A 417 13.42 -0.79 25.39
CA GLN A 417 13.63 0.58 24.92
C GLN A 417 12.40 1.48 25.15
N PHE A 418 12.66 2.80 25.20
CA PHE A 418 11.61 3.80 25.31
C PHE A 418 11.97 5.10 24.58
N ILE A 419 10.93 5.84 24.23
CA ILE A 419 11.00 7.13 23.55
C ILE A 419 10.29 8.16 24.43
N LEU A 420 10.88 9.35 24.56
CA LEU A 420 10.27 10.48 25.26
C LEU A 420 10.34 11.73 24.40
N MET A 421 9.19 12.38 24.23
CA MET A 421 9.09 13.67 23.55
C MET A 421 8.47 14.72 24.46
N ARG A 422 8.90 15.96 24.30
CA ARG A 422 8.26 17.14 24.89
C ARG A 422 7.69 17.99 23.76
N HIS A 423 6.37 18.00 23.61
CA HIS A 423 5.73 18.55 22.41
C HIS A 423 6.33 17.91 21.15
N ASP A 424 6.76 18.69 20.16
CA ASP A 424 7.39 18.21 18.94
C ASP A 424 8.92 18.00 19.06
N LEU A 425 9.48 18.10 20.27
CA LEU A 425 10.92 17.98 20.52
C LEU A 425 11.26 16.59 21.07
N PRO A 426 11.98 15.73 20.32
CA PRO A 426 12.48 14.46 20.83
C PRO A 426 13.54 14.71 21.93
N LEU A 427 13.37 14.10 23.11
CA LEU A 427 14.32 14.14 24.22
C LEU A 427 15.11 12.84 24.33
N ILE A 428 14.43 11.70 24.23
CA ILE A 428 15.02 10.37 24.18
C ILE A 428 14.45 9.70 22.94
N VAL A 429 15.32 9.18 22.10
CA VAL A 429 14.97 8.61 20.80
C VAL A 429 15.43 7.16 20.67
N ASP A 430 14.72 6.40 19.88
CA ASP A 430 15.21 5.17 19.31
C ASP A 430 16.03 5.50 18.04
N LEU A 431 17.19 4.85 17.87
CA LEU A 431 18.08 5.11 16.73
C LEU A 431 17.48 4.63 15.39
N GLY A 432 16.47 3.75 15.46
CA GLY A 432 15.80 3.20 14.28
C GLY A 432 16.63 2.14 13.53
N ALA A 433 16.13 1.77 12.35
CA ALA A 433 16.75 0.74 11.52
C ALA A 433 17.93 1.27 10.71
N PRO A 434 19.04 0.49 10.58
CA PRO A 434 20.09 0.76 9.63
C PRO A 434 19.61 0.52 8.19
N GLU A 435 20.45 0.90 7.21
CA GLU A 435 20.20 0.55 5.81
C GLU A 435 20.22 -0.98 5.61
N TYR A 436 19.25 -1.48 4.83
CA TYR A 436 19.20 -2.89 4.49
C TYR A 436 20.33 -3.28 3.55
N THR A 437 21.09 -4.29 3.98
CA THR A 437 22.15 -4.94 3.22
C THR A 437 21.75 -6.36 2.87
N ARG A 438 22.60 -7.09 2.13
CA ARG A 438 22.40 -8.53 1.88
C ARG A 438 22.38 -9.38 3.16
N PHE A 439 22.92 -8.85 4.26
CA PHE A 439 22.99 -9.55 5.55
C PHE A 439 21.81 -9.26 6.48
N THR A 440 21.02 -8.23 6.21
CA THR A 440 19.93 -7.76 7.09
C THR A 440 18.93 -8.86 7.46
N PHE A 441 18.63 -9.79 6.55
CA PHE A 441 17.72 -10.92 6.78
C PHE A 441 18.46 -12.27 6.82
N SER A 442 19.71 -12.28 7.26
CA SER A 442 20.52 -13.48 7.44
C SER A 442 20.92 -13.66 8.90
N ALA A 443 21.58 -14.79 9.23
CA ALA A 443 22.15 -15.03 10.55
C ALA A 443 23.21 -13.99 10.95
N GLN A 444 23.75 -13.25 9.99
CA GLN A 444 24.78 -12.22 10.17
C GLN A 444 24.20 -10.81 10.41
N ARG A 445 22.89 -10.69 10.66
CA ARG A 445 22.21 -9.40 10.85
C ARG A 445 22.85 -8.54 11.95
N TYR A 446 23.40 -9.19 12.98
CA TYR A 446 23.94 -8.53 14.18
C TYR A 446 25.46 -8.66 14.31
N GLU A 447 26.15 -9.10 13.27
CA GLU A 447 27.61 -9.11 13.19
C GLU A 447 28.14 -7.80 12.57
#